data_d39635a2ea3d650c81f075e70ad5ebb1
#
_entry.id   d39635a2ea3d650c81f075e70ad5ebb1
#
_cell.length_a   1.000
_cell.length_b   1.000
_cell.length_c   1.000
_cell.angle_alpha   90.00
_cell.angle_beta   90.00
_cell.angle_gamma   90.00
#
_symmetry.space_group_name_H-M   'P 1'
#
loop_
_entity.id
_entity.type
_entity.pdbx_description
1 polymer ?
#
loop_
_entity_poly.entity_id
_entity_poly.type
_entity_poly.pdbx_seq_one_letter_code
_entity_poly.pdbx_strand_id
1 'polypeptide(L)'
;MKKKGRPVKSEIRQNVVEILHHIDKAYGYEIYKMYVAVFPKVTLRSIYYHLRKGISLGEFVINKIEKEKGDYSWGGEAEKIYYSLGTNAKPAGNDRLKEYFEAKKQAKGA
;
A
#
# COMPACT_ATOMS: atom_id res chain seq x y z
N MET A 1 -8.97 -23.54 19.38
CA MET A 1 -8.57 -23.12 18.99
C MET A 1 -8.12 -23.09 18.21
N LYS A 2 -8.21 -22.89 18.14
CA LYS A 2 -7.81 -22.55 17.54
C LYS A 2 -7.24 -22.33 16.84
N LYS A 3 -7.06 -22.15 16.81
CA LYS A 3 -6.44 -21.73 16.13
C LYS A 3 -5.86 -21.95 15.43
N LYS A 4 -5.74 -22.28 15.35
CA LYS A 4 -5.15 -22.47 14.71
C LYS A 4 -5.25 -22.40 13.50
N GLY A 5 -5.75 -22.79 13.10
CA GLY A 5 -5.69 -22.64 11.72
C GLY A 5 -5.48 -21.24 11.41
N ARG A 6 -4.34 -20.94 11.28
CA ARG A 6 -4.02 -19.64 10.99
C ARG A 6 -4.63 -19.18 9.77
N PRO A 7 -5.16 -18.03 9.77
CA PRO A 7 -5.70 -17.46 8.57
C PRO A 7 -4.58 -17.23 7.59
N VAL A 8 -4.91 -17.36 6.35
CA VAL A 8 -4.00 -17.03 5.31
C VAL A 8 -3.75 -15.58 5.18
N LYS A 9 -4.57 -14.77 5.79
CA LYS A 9 -4.48 -13.35 5.71
C LYS A 9 -3.25 -12.82 6.41
N SER A 10 -2.48 -12.02 5.74
CA SER A 10 -1.31 -11.40 6.33
C SER A 10 -1.70 -10.07 6.96
N GLU A 11 -1.20 -9.80 8.15
CA GLU A 11 -1.43 -8.53 8.79
C GLU A 11 -0.83 -7.39 7.97
N ILE A 12 0.35 -7.61 7.41
CA ILE A 12 0.97 -6.58 6.59
C ILE A 12 0.12 -6.28 5.36
N ARG A 13 -0.37 -7.33 4.70
CA ARG A 13 -1.19 -7.13 3.52
C ARG A 13 -2.50 -6.44 3.87
N GLN A 14 -3.10 -6.80 5.01
CA GLN A 14 -4.33 -6.14 5.44
C GLN A 14 -4.08 -4.66 5.72
N ASN A 15 -2.94 -4.33 6.32
CA ASN A 15 -2.61 -2.92 6.57
C ASN A 15 -2.46 -2.14 5.27
N VAL A 16 -1.91 -2.78 4.23
CA VAL A 16 -1.83 -2.13 2.92
C VAL A 16 -3.23 -1.92 2.33
N VAL A 17 -4.13 -2.89 2.53
CA VAL A 17 -5.52 -2.72 2.10
C VAL A 17 -6.12 -1.48 2.77
N GLU A 18 -5.88 -1.31 4.06
CA GLU A 18 -6.43 -0.17 4.77
C GLU A 18 -5.86 1.15 4.25
N ILE A 19 -4.56 1.16 3.93
CA ILE A 19 -3.95 2.36 3.35
C ILE A 19 -4.64 2.71 2.03
N LEU A 20 -4.78 1.74 1.15
CA LEU A 20 -5.38 1.99 -0.17
C LEU A 20 -6.86 2.28 -0.09
N HIS A 21 -7.49 1.93 1.04
CA HIS A 21 -8.88 2.30 1.24
C HIS A 21 -9.03 3.82 1.43
N HIS A 22 -8.02 4.47 2.01
CA HIS A 22 -8.07 5.91 2.25
C HIS A 22 -7.64 6.73 1.03
N ILE A 23 -6.82 6.15 0.16
CA ILE A 23 -6.34 6.85 -1.02
C ILE A 23 -6.67 5.98 -2.22
N ASP A 24 -7.02 6.59 -3.30
CA ASP A 24 -7.51 5.87 -4.46
C ASP A 24 -6.46 4.94 -5.05
N LYS A 25 -5.24 5.42 -5.12
CA LYS A 25 -4.15 4.63 -5.67
C LYS A 25 -2.83 5.16 -5.13
N ALA A 26 -1.82 4.31 -5.15
CA ALA A 26 -0.48 4.71 -4.74
C ALA A 26 0.53 3.74 -5.34
N TYR A 27 1.75 4.22 -5.53
CA TYR A 27 2.80 3.31 -5.99
C TYR A 27 3.55 2.76 -4.78
N GLY A 28 4.36 1.71 -5.04
CA GLY A 28 4.91 0.91 -3.95
C GLY A 28 5.69 1.68 -2.91
N TYR A 29 6.59 2.58 -3.34
CA TYR A 29 7.39 3.33 -2.39
C TYR A 29 6.52 4.27 -1.54
N GLU A 30 5.50 4.84 -2.16
CA GLU A 30 4.55 5.69 -1.47
C GLU A 30 3.81 4.92 -0.40
N ILE A 31 3.35 3.71 -0.73
CA ILE A 31 2.70 2.83 0.23
C ILE A 31 3.64 2.51 1.38
N TYR A 32 4.90 2.21 1.05
CA TYR A 32 5.90 1.92 2.07
C TYR A 32 6.06 3.08 3.04
N LYS A 33 6.17 4.30 2.52
CA LYS A 33 6.36 5.46 3.39
C LYS A 33 5.18 5.67 4.32
N MET A 34 3.97 5.49 3.81
CA MET A 34 2.79 5.62 4.65
C MET A 34 2.72 4.50 5.68
N TYR A 35 3.11 3.30 5.27
CA TYR A 35 3.09 2.16 6.18
C TYR A 35 3.99 2.41 7.38
N VAL A 36 5.25 2.77 7.13
CA VAL A 36 6.18 2.94 8.25
C VAL A 36 5.89 4.17 9.08
N ALA A 37 5.06 5.08 8.59
CA ALA A 37 4.64 6.22 9.38
C ALA A 37 3.57 5.86 10.42
N VAL A 38 2.82 4.80 10.19
CA VAL A 38 1.67 4.45 11.03
C VAL A 38 1.85 3.11 11.74
N PHE A 39 2.46 2.15 11.08
CA PHE A 39 2.56 0.78 11.59
C PHE A 39 4.00 0.43 11.93
N PRO A 40 4.21 -0.69 12.63
CA PRO A 40 5.58 -1.11 12.91
C PRO A 40 6.38 -1.27 11.62
N LYS A 41 7.65 -1.00 11.74
CA LYS A 41 8.55 -0.95 10.61
C LYS A 41 8.59 -2.27 9.82
N VAL A 42 8.58 -2.16 8.51
CA VAL A 42 8.79 -3.29 7.60
C VAL A 42 9.79 -2.84 6.55
N THR A 43 10.26 -3.78 5.74
CA THR A 43 11.16 -3.43 4.66
C THR A 43 10.37 -3.12 3.40
N LEU A 44 10.99 -2.35 2.52
CA LEU A 44 10.38 -2.06 1.23
C LEU A 44 10.17 -3.36 0.44
N ARG A 45 11.11 -4.29 0.55
CA ARG A 45 10.98 -5.58 -0.10
C ARG A 45 9.72 -6.31 0.36
N SER A 46 9.44 -6.26 1.66
CA SER A 46 8.25 -6.89 2.21
C SER A 46 6.98 -6.29 1.62
N ILE A 47 6.96 -4.95 1.49
CA ILE A 47 5.81 -4.29 0.89
C ILE A 47 5.59 -4.78 -0.54
N TYR A 48 6.66 -4.84 -1.34
CA TYR A 48 6.51 -5.31 -2.72
C TYR A 48 6.09 -6.76 -2.79
N TYR A 49 6.59 -7.59 -1.87
CA TYR A 49 6.16 -8.98 -1.80
C TYR A 49 4.65 -9.05 -1.58
N HIS A 50 4.15 -8.29 -0.63
CA HIS A 50 2.72 -8.34 -0.31
C HIS A 50 1.85 -7.70 -1.38
N LEU A 51 2.38 -6.71 -2.10
CA LEU A 51 1.66 -6.17 -3.23
C LEU A 51 1.47 -7.21 -4.32
N ARG A 52 2.53 -7.96 -4.63
CA ARG A 52 2.43 -9.02 -5.63
C ARG A 52 1.48 -10.12 -5.18
N LYS A 53 1.59 -10.49 -3.90
CA LYS A 53 0.72 -11.53 -3.36
C LYS A 53 -0.73 -11.08 -3.43
N GLY A 54 -0.98 -9.83 -3.09
CA GLY A 54 -2.35 -9.30 -3.12
C GLY A 54 -2.93 -9.26 -4.52
N ILE A 55 -2.10 -8.98 -5.52
CA ILE A 55 -2.58 -9.02 -6.89
C ILE A 55 -3.03 -10.43 -7.25
N SER A 56 -2.23 -11.44 -6.88
CA SER A 56 -2.61 -12.81 -7.21
C SER A 56 -3.86 -13.24 -6.46
N LEU A 57 -4.17 -12.65 -5.33
CA LEU A 57 -5.36 -12.96 -4.55
C LEU A 57 -6.57 -12.09 -4.90
N GLY A 58 -6.39 -11.11 -5.78
CA GLY A 58 -7.47 -10.23 -6.16
C GLY A 58 -7.75 -9.11 -5.16
N GLU A 59 -6.88 -8.92 -4.20
CA GLU A 59 -7.02 -7.84 -3.22
C GLU A 59 -6.52 -6.51 -3.75
N PHE A 60 -5.56 -6.55 -4.67
CA PHE A 60 -5.03 -5.34 -5.32
C PHE A 60 -5.07 -5.52 -6.82
N VAL A 61 -5.14 -4.39 -7.52
CA VAL A 61 -5.01 -4.39 -8.98
C VAL A 61 -4.02 -3.31 -9.36
N ILE A 62 -3.42 -3.46 -10.52
CA ILE A 62 -2.57 -2.42 -11.05
C ILE A 62 -3.46 -1.38 -11.70
N ASN A 63 -3.42 -0.16 -11.16
CA ASN A 63 -4.25 0.92 -11.64
C ASN A 63 -3.67 1.55 -12.90
N LYS A 64 -2.38 1.88 -12.84
CA LYS A 64 -1.69 2.42 -14.01
C LYS A 64 -0.20 2.30 -13.81
N ILE A 65 0.53 2.45 -14.89
CA ILE A 65 1.99 2.46 -14.86
C ILE A 65 2.42 3.79 -15.48
N GLU A 66 3.19 4.57 -14.72
CA GLU A 66 3.72 5.83 -15.20
C GLU A 66 5.20 5.68 -15.45
N LYS A 67 5.66 6.20 -16.57
CA LYS A 67 7.09 6.23 -16.86
C LYS A 67 7.55 7.67 -16.79
N GLU A 68 8.62 7.88 -16.05
CA GLU A 68 9.21 9.21 -15.91
C GLU A 68 10.55 9.20 -16.58
N LYS A 69 10.80 10.19 -17.41
CA LYS A 69 12.11 10.37 -18.03
C LYS A 69 12.91 11.33 -17.20
N GLY A 70 14.20 11.08 -17.14
CA GLY A 70 15.07 11.95 -16.38
C GLY A 70 16.50 11.45 -16.43
N ASP A 71 17.33 12.12 -15.70
CA ASP A 71 18.74 11.82 -15.65
C ASP A 71 19.01 10.84 -14.54
N TYR A 72 18.74 9.56 -14.77
CA TYR A 72 18.96 8.53 -13.78
C TYR A 72 20.25 7.77 -14.11
N SER A 73 20.93 7.37 -13.07
CA SER A 73 22.18 6.64 -13.27
C SER A 73 21.97 5.28 -13.92
N TRP A 74 20.76 4.75 -13.83
CA TRP A 74 20.48 3.42 -14.41
C TRP A 74 19.81 3.49 -15.76
N GLY A 75 19.58 4.69 -16.27
CA GLY A 75 18.92 4.83 -17.55
C GLY A 75 18.12 6.11 -17.60
N GLY A 76 17.40 6.31 -18.65
CA GLY A 76 16.66 7.54 -18.86
C GLY A 76 15.21 7.48 -18.42
N GLU A 77 14.78 6.36 -17.83
CA GLU A 77 13.37 6.20 -17.44
C GLU A 77 13.24 5.52 -16.10
N ALA A 78 12.23 5.90 -15.35
CA ALA A 78 11.83 5.22 -14.15
C ALA A 78 10.35 4.89 -14.26
N GLU A 79 9.94 3.77 -13.69
CA GLU A 79 8.55 3.34 -13.72
C GLU A 79 7.94 3.42 -12.35
N LYS A 80 6.71 3.93 -12.30
CA LYS A 80 5.91 3.89 -11.08
C LYS A 80 4.67 3.07 -11.36
N ILE A 81 4.52 1.97 -10.65
CA ILE A 81 3.36 1.12 -10.78
C ILE A 81 2.39 1.48 -9.67
N TYR A 82 1.22 1.95 -10.04
CA TYR A 82 0.20 2.37 -9.08
C TYR A 82 -0.76 1.24 -8.82
N TYR A 83 -1.06 1.02 -7.55
CA TYR A 83 -1.93 -0.05 -7.10
C TYR A 83 -3.20 0.53 -6.53
N SER A 84 -4.30 -0.20 -6.71
CA SER A 84 -5.61 0.15 -6.14
C SER A 84 -6.21 -1.11 -5.53
N LEU A 85 -7.30 -0.96 -4.79
CA LEU A 85 -7.99 -2.10 -4.22
C LEU A 85 -8.69 -2.91 -5.30
N GLY A 86 -8.57 -4.22 -5.21
CA GLY A 86 -9.30 -5.13 -6.07
C GLY A 86 -10.61 -5.56 -5.44
N THR A 87 -11.34 -6.41 -6.14
CA THR A 87 -12.67 -6.82 -5.70
C THR A 87 -12.63 -7.69 -4.45
N ASN A 88 -11.50 -8.34 -4.19
CA ASN A 88 -11.39 -9.21 -3.02
C ASN A 88 -10.84 -8.52 -1.80
N ALA A 89 -10.54 -7.22 -1.90
CA ALA A 89 -10.08 -6.46 -0.75
C ALA A 89 -11.22 -6.26 0.23
N LYS A 90 -10.92 -6.35 1.53
CA LYS A 90 -11.93 -6.20 2.57
C LYS A 90 -11.42 -5.24 3.64
N PRO A 91 -11.51 -3.94 3.37
CA PRO A 91 -11.10 -2.97 4.39
C PRO A 91 -12.03 -3.05 5.59
N ALA A 92 -11.45 -2.97 6.76
CA ALA A 92 -12.23 -3.01 8.00
C ALA A 92 -12.29 -1.66 8.70
N GLY A 93 -11.42 -0.76 8.30
CA GLY A 93 -11.27 0.50 8.98
C GLY A 93 -10.10 0.47 9.93
N ASN A 94 -9.41 1.58 10.05
CA ASN A 94 -8.23 1.67 10.91
C ASN A 94 -8.12 3.09 11.45
N ASP A 95 -8.26 3.22 12.77
CA ASP A 95 -8.30 4.54 13.39
C ASP A 95 -6.97 5.28 13.29
N ARG A 96 -5.86 4.56 13.37
CA ARG A 96 -4.56 5.20 13.24
C ARG A 96 -4.36 5.80 11.86
N LEU A 97 -4.79 5.07 10.83
CA LEU A 97 -4.70 5.59 9.47
C LEU A 97 -5.63 6.76 9.27
N LYS A 98 -6.82 6.67 9.84
CA LYS A 98 -7.77 7.76 9.74
C LYS A 98 -7.18 9.03 10.32
N GLU A 99 -6.58 8.93 11.49
CA GLU A 99 -5.95 10.08 12.13
C GLU A 99 -4.77 10.61 11.33
N TYR A 100 -3.98 9.70 10.78
CA TYR A 100 -2.82 10.06 10.00
C TYR A 100 -3.23 10.86 8.76
N PHE A 101 -4.24 10.38 8.04
CA PHE A 101 -4.67 11.06 6.82
C PHE A 101 -5.39 12.36 7.12
N GLU A 102 -6.12 12.42 8.22
CA GLU A 102 -6.76 13.66 8.62
C GLU A 102 -5.74 14.73 8.99
N ALA A 103 -4.69 14.32 9.70
CA ALA A 103 -3.63 15.25 10.06
C ALA A 103 -2.92 15.79 8.82
N LYS A 104 -2.64 14.93 7.85
CA LYS A 104 -2.02 15.36 6.61
C LYS A 104 -2.90 16.32 5.84
N LYS A 105 -4.19 16.05 5.83
CA LYS A 105 -5.13 16.88 5.13
C LYS A 105 -5.17 18.27 5.76
N GLN A 106 -5.18 18.34 7.09
CA GLN A 106 -5.18 19.61 7.77
C GLN A 106 -3.89 20.38 7.53
N ALA A 107 -2.77 19.69 7.56
CA ALA A 107 -1.49 20.33 7.30
C ALA A 107 -1.44 20.92 5.90
N LYS A 108 -2.00 20.20 4.94
CA LYS A 108 -2.02 20.67 3.58
C LYS A 108 -3.01 21.80 3.36
N GLY A 109 -4.10 21.74 4.08
CA GLY A 109 -5.14 22.72 3.92
C GLY A 109 -4.84 24.05 4.59
N ALA A 110 -3.82 24.07 5.41
CA ALA A 110 -3.49 25.28 6.16
C ALA A 110 -2.95 26.41 5.28
#